data_934a146f7e8895702939c7a64ebc22ba
#
_entry.id   934a146f7e8895702939c7a64ebc22ba
#
_cell.length_a   1.000
_cell.length_b   1.000
_cell.length_c   1.000
_cell.angle_alpha   90.00
_cell.angle_beta   90.00
_cell.angle_gamma   90.00
#
_symmetry.space_group_name_H-M   'P 1'
#
loop_
_entity.id
_entity.type
_entity.pdbx_description
1 polymer ?
#
loop_
_entity_poly.entity_id
_entity_poly.type
_entity_poly.pdbx_seq_one_letter_code
_entity_poly.pdbx_strand_id
1 'polypeptide(L)'
;VDMDKTERTRDAILKREKSVLKEIKNLVGRDIEIWAANSISKAFDDLSIPYPKTEKGAPSFKKQFLTDHPEKLPQLIVQARSLNKTSGTFINNILKFCHGDGRVHSHINQIRGDDGGTVSGRFSMNNPNLQQIPARDPEIGPLIRSLFLPEEGEQWASIDYSQQEPRILVHYAHVYGKSRGIALRGVEEFVTSYRNDPNMDFHTMVAEMADIPRKQAKTINLG
;
A
#
# COMPACT_ATOMS: atom_id res chain seq x y z
N VAL A 1 -19.71 6.45 -8.93
CA VAL A 1 -19.42 5.02 -8.62
C VAL A 1 -20.41 4.14 -9.35
N ASP A 2 -19.93 3.06 -9.98
CA ASP A 2 -20.78 2.02 -10.55
C ASP A 2 -21.27 1.10 -9.41
N MET A 3 -22.48 1.38 -8.91
CA MET A 3 -23.04 0.67 -7.76
C MET A 3 -23.32 -0.81 -8.08
N ASP A 4 -23.91 -1.10 -9.24
CA ASP A 4 -24.23 -2.48 -9.66
C ASP A 4 -22.96 -3.32 -9.82
N LYS A 5 -21.91 -2.73 -10.41
CA LYS A 5 -20.60 -3.38 -10.51
C LYS A 5 -19.97 -3.57 -9.14
N THR A 6 -20.12 -2.59 -8.24
CA THR A 6 -19.57 -2.65 -6.88
C THR A 6 -20.19 -3.81 -6.10
N GLU A 7 -21.49 -3.96 -6.13
CA GLU A 7 -22.20 -5.07 -5.45
C GLU A 7 -21.84 -6.44 -6.05
N ARG A 8 -21.85 -6.56 -7.36
CA ARG A 8 -21.41 -7.81 -8.06
C ARG A 8 -19.97 -8.17 -7.72
N THR A 9 -19.09 -7.17 -7.66
CA THR A 9 -17.68 -7.36 -7.29
C THR A 9 -17.56 -7.83 -5.85
N ARG A 10 -18.30 -7.24 -4.92
CA ARG A 10 -18.35 -7.67 -3.51
C ARG A 10 -18.73 -9.14 -3.42
N ASP A 11 -19.82 -9.53 -4.07
CA ASP A 11 -20.35 -10.89 -3.98
C ASP A 11 -19.39 -11.91 -4.60
N ALA A 12 -18.73 -11.57 -5.69
CA ALA A 12 -17.68 -12.40 -6.30
C ALA A 12 -16.46 -12.57 -5.36
N ILE A 13 -16.01 -11.49 -4.71
CA ILE A 13 -14.90 -11.54 -3.75
C ILE A 13 -15.28 -12.39 -2.52
N LEU A 14 -16.46 -12.19 -1.95
CA LEU A 14 -16.95 -13.00 -0.81
C LEU A 14 -17.06 -14.49 -1.17
N LYS A 15 -17.49 -14.81 -2.38
CA LYS A 15 -17.53 -16.21 -2.86
C LYS A 15 -16.13 -16.81 -2.96
N ARG A 16 -15.16 -16.05 -3.49
CA ARG A 16 -13.75 -16.49 -3.55
C ARG A 16 -13.17 -16.67 -2.14
N GLU A 17 -13.41 -15.73 -1.23
CA GLU A 17 -12.97 -15.81 0.16
C GLU A 17 -13.49 -17.09 0.83
N LYS A 18 -14.79 -17.37 0.71
CA LYS A 18 -15.39 -18.61 1.24
C LYS A 18 -14.75 -19.88 0.64
N SER A 19 -14.40 -19.86 -0.64
CA SER A 19 -13.71 -20.97 -1.29
C SER A 19 -12.31 -21.20 -0.71
N VAL A 20 -11.54 -20.12 -0.50
CA VAL A 20 -10.20 -20.18 0.09
C VAL A 20 -10.25 -20.62 1.54
N LEU A 21 -11.20 -20.12 2.33
CA LEU A 21 -11.40 -20.55 3.73
C LEU A 21 -11.80 -22.03 3.81
N LYS A 22 -12.62 -22.54 2.87
CA LYS A 22 -12.96 -23.96 2.77
C LYS A 22 -11.71 -24.80 2.43
N GLU A 23 -10.84 -24.29 1.57
CA GLU A 23 -9.58 -24.98 1.23
C GLU A 23 -8.64 -25.04 2.44
N ILE A 24 -8.52 -23.95 3.22
CA ILE A 24 -7.79 -23.93 4.48
C ILE A 24 -8.38 -24.96 5.45
N LYS A 25 -9.69 -24.97 5.61
CA LYS A 25 -10.39 -25.94 6.49
C LYS A 25 -10.09 -27.38 6.09
N ASN A 26 -10.13 -27.68 4.80
CA ASN A 26 -9.83 -29.02 4.29
C ASN A 26 -8.36 -29.42 4.55
N LEU A 27 -7.44 -28.45 4.49
CA LEU A 27 -6.02 -28.69 4.72
C LEU A 27 -5.69 -28.93 6.21
N VAL A 28 -6.33 -28.15 7.11
CA VAL A 28 -6.05 -28.14 8.55
C VAL A 28 -7.05 -29.02 9.34
N GLY A 29 -8.18 -29.41 8.73
CA GLY A 29 -9.23 -30.20 9.38
C GLY A 29 -10.20 -29.38 10.26
N ARG A 30 -10.05 -28.07 10.34
CA ARG A 30 -10.91 -27.16 11.15
C ARG A 30 -10.92 -25.73 10.60
N ASP A 31 -11.87 -24.94 11.08
CA ASP A 31 -11.90 -23.50 10.79
C ASP A 31 -10.79 -22.78 11.55
N ILE A 32 -10.20 -21.77 10.92
CA ILE A 32 -9.19 -20.90 11.56
C ILE A 32 -9.58 -19.43 11.42
N GLU A 33 -9.19 -18.66 12.42
CA GLU A 33 -9.29 -17.20 12.41
C GLU A 33 -8.02 -16.62 11.74
N ILE A 34 -8.15 -16.21 10.49
CA ILE A 34 -7.01 -15.80 9.65
C ILE A 34 -6.27 -14.55 10.14
N TRP A 35 -6.84 -13.79 11.08
CA TRP A 35 -6.23 -12.62 11.69
C TRP A 35 -5.67 -12.90 13.10
N ALA A 36 -6.07 -13.98 13.75
CA ALA A 36 -5.64 -14.32 15.09
C ALA A 36 -4.36 -15.16 15.07
N ALA A 37 -3.26 -14.61 15.59
CA ALA A 37 -1.95 -15.28 15.61
C ALA A 37 -2.01 -16.67 16.29
N ASN A 38 -2.75 -16.79 17.40
CA ASN A 38 -2.90 -18.06 18.13
C ASN A 38 -3.71 -19.11 17.33
N SER A 39 -4.66 -18.70 16.48
CA SER A 39 -5.40 -19.62 15.62
C SER A 39 -4.52 -20.15 14.50
N ILE A 40 -3.71 -19.24 13.91
CA ILE A 40 -2.77 -19.58 12.85
C ILE A 40 -1.63 -20.45 13.37
N SER A 41 -1.05 -20.14 14.55
CA SER A 41 0.04 -20.94 15.12
C SER A 41 -0.37 -22.40 15.31
N LYS A 42 -1.58 -22.65 15.85
CA LYS A 42 -2.10 -24.02 15.97
C LYS A 42 -2.23 -24.74 14.64
N ALA A 43 -2.63 -24.03 13.56
CA ALA A 43 -2.71 -24.59 12.22
C ALA A 43 -1.32 -24.93 11.63
N PHE A 44 -0.32 -24.10 11.94
CA PHE A 44 1.06 -24.35 11.55
C PHE A 44 1.67 -25.51 12.33
N ASP A 45 1.38 -25.61 13.63
CA ASP A 45 1.81 -26.73 14.49
C ASP A 45 1.21 -28.05 14.00
N ASP A 46 -0.10 -28.09 13.66
CA ASP A 46 -0.78 -29.27 13.13
C ASP A 46 -0.12 -29.80 11.84
N LEU A 47 0.42 -28.90 11.01
CA LEU A 47 1.10 -29.26 9.77
C LEU A 47 2.65 -29.31 9.90
N SER A 48 3.16 -29.15 11.12
CA SER A 48 4.61 -29.10 11.40
C SER A 48 5.35 -28.02 10.58
N ILE A 49 4.69 -26.88 10.31
CA ILE A 49 5.29 -25.75 9.60
C ILE A 49 5.93 -24.80 10.62
N PRO A 50 7.23 -24.50 10.52
CA PRO A 50 7.89 -23.59 11.43
C PRO A 50 7.47 -22.13 11.19
N TYR A 51 7.40 -21.32 12.24
CA TYR A 51 7.06 -19.91 12.16
C TYR A 51 7.89 -19.06 13.15
N PRO A 52 8.11 -17.78 12.81
CA PRO A 52 8.86 -16.87 13.68
C PRO A 52 8.04 -16.45 14.91
N LYS A 53 8.77 -16.15 15.98
CA LYS A 53 8.22 -15.57 17.21
C LYS A 53 8.74 -14.15 17.38
N THR A 54 7.98 -13.32 18.07
CA THR A 54 8.42 -11.99 18.50
C THR A 54 9.47 -12.13 19.63
N GLU A 55 10.17 -11.06 19.97
CA GLU A 55 11.11 -11.01 21.10
C GLU A 55 10.45 -11.45 22.42
N LYS A 56 9.14 -11.25 22.56
CA LYS A 56 8.34 -11.67 23.74
C LYS A 56 7.80 -13.11 23.63
N GLY A 57 8.23 -13.89 22.63
CA GLY A 57 7.84 -15.27 22.42
C GLY A 57 6.48 -15.51 21.75
N ALA A 58 5.72 -14.46 21.38
CA ALA A 58 4.43 -14.61 20.72
C ALA A 58 4.60 -14.97 19.23
N PRO A 59 3.68 -15.78 18.63
CA PRO A 59 3.69 -16.10 17.20
C PRO A 59 3.61 -14.84 16.33
N SER A 60 4.35 -14.80 15.21
CA SER A 60 4.42 -13.66 14.33
C SER A 60 4.18 -14.06 12.87
N PHE A 61 3.01 -13.69 12.32
CA PHE A 61 2.60 -14.00 10.94
C PHE A 61 2.52 -12.72 10.10
N LYS A 62 3.68 -12.03 9.97
CA LYS A 62 3.81 -10.83 9.12
C LYS A 62 3.59 -11.20 7.65
N LYS A 63 3.07 -10.22 6.88
CA LYS A 63 2.77 -10.42 5.45
C LYS A 63 3.98 -10.99 4.68
N GLN A 64 5.17 -10.42 4.89
CA GLN A 64 6.38 -10.84 4.20
C GLN A 64 6.68 -12.32 4.43
N PHE A 65 6.68 -12.76 5.70
CA PHE A 65 6.90 -14.16 6.06
C PHE A 65 5.91 -15.10 5.35
N LEU A 66 4.61 -14.78 5.41
CA LEU A 66 3.57 -15.61 4.79
C LEU A 66 3.67 -15.61 3.25
N THR A 67 4.06 -14.49 2.64
CA THR A 67 4.18 -14.36 1.18
C THR A 67 5.39 -15.14 0.63
N ASP A 68 6.50 -15.11 1.36
CA ASP A 68 7.76 -15.77 0.93
C ASP A 68 7.80 -17.26 1.29
N HIS A 69 6.82 -17.73 2.06
CA HIS A 69 6.78 -19.13 2.51
C HIS A 69 6.35 -20.07 1.36
N PRO A 70 7.05 -21.19 1.12
CA PRO A 70 6.76 -22.10 0.01
C PRO A 70 5.49 -22.95 0.23
N GLU A 71 5.11 -23.17 1.48
CA GLU A 71 3.99 -24.03 1.83
C GLU A 71 2.63 -23.45 1.46
N LYS A 72 1.65 -24.34 1.23
CA LYS A 72 0.32 -23.97 0.77
C LYS A 72 -0.49 -23.17 1.80
N LEU A 73 -0.43 -23.54 3.08
CA LEU A 73 -1.20 -22.86 4.14
C LEU A 73 -0.88 -21.38 4.27
N PRO A 74 0.40 -20.94 4.36
CA PRO A 74 0.75 -19.52 4.36
C PRO A 74 0.21 -18.74 3.17
N GLN A 75 0.31 -19.30 1.96
CA GLN A 75 -0.18 -18.67 0.73
C GLN A 75 -1.71 -18.51 0.74
N LEU A 76 -2.44 -19.52 1.18
CA LEU A 76 -3.89 -19.45 1.33
C LEU A 76 -4.31 -18.40 2.37
N ILE A 77 -3.57 -18.27 3.47
CA ILE A 77 -3.82 -17.22 4.48
C ILE A 77 -3.61 -15.82 3.89
N VAL A 78 -2.54 -15.61 3.12
CA VAL A 78 -2.31 -14.33 2.42
C VAL A 78 -3.47 -14.01 1.48
N GLN A 79 -3.91 -14.99 0.69
CA GLN A 79 -5.02 -14.82 -0.24
C GLN A 79 -6.34 -14.53 0.49
N ALA A 80 -6.66 -15.28 1.55
CA ALA A 80 -7.86 -15.04 2.36
C ALA A 80 -7.85 -13.64 2.98
N ARG A 81 -6.72 -13.22 3.58
CA ARG A 81 -6.55 -11.86 4.14
C ARG A 81 -6.70 -10.77 3.08
N SER A 82 -6.17 -10.98 1.87
CA SER A 82 -6.30 -10.02 0.77
C SER A 82 -7.76 -9.87 0.35
N LEU A 83 -8.48 -10.97 0.16
CA LEU A 83 -9.89 -10.98 -0.22
C LEU A 83 -10.76 -10.35 0.89
N ASN A 84 -10.56 -10.76 2.14
CA ASN A 84 -11.26 -10.20 3.30
C ASN A 84 -11.06 -8.67 3.43
N LYS A 85 -9.82 -8.20 3.29
CA LYS A 85 -9.55 -6.76 3.28
C LYS A 85 -10.19 -6.05 2.09
N THR A 86 -10.22 -6.68 0.93
CA THR A 86 -10.82 -6.11 -0.29
C THR A 86 -12.32 -5.90 -0.11
N SER A 87 -13.05 -6.90 0.34
CA SER A 87 -14.49 -6.80 0.60
C SER A 87 -14.80 -5.88 1.79
N GLY A 88 -14.14 -6.11 2.93
CA GLY A 88 -14.43 -5.43 4.20
C GLY A 88 -13.98 -3.97 4.24
N THR A 89 -12.75 -3.69 3.78
CA THR A 89 -12.19 -2.34 3.90
C THR A 89 -12.48 -1.48 2.68
N PHE A 90 -12.36 -2.02 1.46
CA PHE A 90 -12.51 -1.19 0.27
C PHE A 90 -13.94 -1.16 -0.23
N ILE A 91 -14.52 -2.31 -0.58
CA ILE A 91 -15.85 -2.34 -1.22
C ILE A 91 -16.95 -1.91 -0.25
N ASN A 92 -16.96 -2.42 0.98
CA ASN A 92 -17.95 -2.01 1.97
C ASN A 92 -17.89 -0.53 2.33
N ASN A 93 -16.67 0.08 2.35
CA ASN A 93 -16.57 1.52 2.54
C ASN A 93 -17.09 2.31 1.33
N ILE A 94 -16.83 1.84 0.09
CA ILE A 94 -17.42 2.47 -1.09
C ILE A 94 -18.95 2.45 -1.00
N LEU A 95 -19.54 1.29 -0.71
CA LEU A 95 -20.99 1.15 -0.56
C LEU A 95 -21.56 2.00 0.59
N LYS A 96 -20.87 2.01 1.75
CA LYS A 96 -21.29 2.76 2.93
C LYS A 96 -21.28 4.28 2.71
N PHE A 97 -20.28 4.78 1.99
CA PHE A 97 -20.04 6.22 1.81
C PHE A 97 -20.46 6.73 0.43
N CYS A 98 -21.06 5.89 -0.41
CA CYS A 98 -21.69 6.36 -1.63
C CYS A 98 -23.00 7.06 -1.31
N HIS A 99 -23.11 8.32 -1.68
CA HIS A 99 -24.29 9.14 -1.46
C HIS A 99 -25.33 8.94 -2.57
N GLY A 100 -26.53 9.52 -2.39
CA GLY A 100 -27.64 9.43 -3.34
C GLY A 100 -27.34 10.04 -4.72
N ASP A 101 -26.28 10.83 -4.84
CA ASP A 101 -25.74 11.36 -6.11
C ASP A 101 -24.79 10.37 -6.83
N GLY A 102 -24.60 9.17 -6.30
CA GLY A 102 -23.71 8.15 -6.86
C GLY A 102 -22.22 8.43 -6.61
N ARG A 103 -21.88 9.36 -5.70
CA ARG A 103 -20.51 9.77 -5.41
C ARG A 103 -20.07 9.38 -4.01
N VAL A 104 -18.76 9.19 -3.85
CA VAL A 104 -18.11 9.02 -2.55
C VAL A 104 -17.39 10.31 -2.19
N HIS A 105 -17.83 10.96 -1.13
CA HIS A 105 -17.25 12.17 -0.59
C HIS A 105 -16.37 11.85 0.60
N SER A 106 -15.07 12.14 0.49
CA SER A 106 -14.09 11.94 1.54
C SER A 106 -13.80 13.26 2.27
N HIS A 107 -13.60 13.20 3.57
CA HIS A 107 -13.06 14.35 4.30
C HIS A 107 -11.55 14.46 4.05
N ILE A 108 -11.11 15.65 3.65
CA ILE A 108 -9.69 15.97 3.41
C ILE A 108 -9.19 16.84 4.55
N ASN A 109 -8.24 16.31 5.33
CA ASN A 109 -7.60 17.04 6.40
C ASN A 109 -6.33 17.70 5.84
N GLN A 110 -6.33 19.03 5.75
CA GLN A 110 -5.21 19.82 5.22
C GLN A 110 -4.14 20.05 6.28
N ILE A 111 -4.54 20.21 7.52
CA ILE A 111 -3.66 20.40 8.68
C ILE A 111 -4.02 19.37 9.77
N ARG A 112 -3.11 19.18 10.72
CA ARG A 112 -3.38 18.35 11.88
C ARG A 112 -4.34 19.06 12.83
N GLY A 113 -5.42 18.39 13.21
CA GLY A 113 -6.39 18.80 14.21
C GLY A 113 -6.86 17.58 15.00
N ASP A 114 -7.90 17.77 15.83
CA ASP A 114 -8.46 16.71 16.67
C ASP A 114 -9.11 15.59 15.85
N ASP A 115 -9.66 15.93 14.69
CA ASP A 115 -10.33 14.98 13.78
C ASP A 115 -9.40 14.25 12.80
N GLY A 116 -8.10 14.55 12.81
CA GLY A 116 -7.15 13.91 11.91
C GLY A 116 -6.03 14.84 11.42
N GLY A 117 -5.45 14.48 10.28
CA GLY A 117 -4.33 15.21 9.70
C GLY A 117 -2.97 14.55 9.99
N THR A 118 -1.91 15.10 9.40
CA THR A 118 -0.54 14.59 9.54
C THR A 118 0.38 15.64 10.15
N VAL A 119 1.41 15.19 10.85
CA VAL A 119 2.47 16.09 11.37
C VAL A 119 3.40 16.60 10.28
N SER A 120 3.41 15.94 9.12
CA SER A 120 4.29 16.25 7.99
C SER A 120 3.73 17.33 7.06
N GLY A 121 2.50 17.82 7.30
CA GLY A 121 1.81 18.75 6.39
C GLY A 121 1.23 18.10 5.12
N ARG A 122 1.32 16.76 4.97
CA ARG A 122 0.64 16.06 3.90
C ARG A 122 -0.85 16.01 4.17
N PHE A 123 -1.69 16.08 3.13
CA PHE A 123 -3.11 15.82 3.25
C PHE A 123 -3.35 14.39 3.72
N SER A 124 -4.34 14.20 4.56
CA SER A 124 -4.89 12.90 4.89
C SER A 124 -6.38 12.86 4.60
N MET A 125 -6.92 11.67 4.39
CA MET A 125 -8.34 11.47 4.10
C MET A 125 -8.95 10.50 5.12
N ASN A 126 -10.22 10.77 5.46
CA ASN A 126 -11.04 9.87 6.26
C ASN A 126 -12.49 9.90 5.76
N ASN A 127 -13.30 8.96 6.19
CA ASN A 127 -14.73 8.81 5.89
C ASN A 127 -15.13 8.90 4.40
N PRO A 128 -14.61 8.06 3.50
CA PRO A 128 -13.59 7.02 3.65
C PRO A 128 -12.18 7.52 3.33
N ASN A 129 -11.15 6.74 3.72
CA ASN A 129 -9.77 7.04 3.30
C ASN A 129 -9.51 6.55 1.86
N LEU A 130 -9.72 7.40 0.88
CA LEU A 130 -9.49 7.09 -0.54
C LEU A 130 -8.00 6.97 -0.92
N GLN A 131 -7.08 7.48 -0.08
CA GLN A 131 -5.64 7.34 -0.30
C GLN A 131 -5.15 5.89 -0.10
N GLN A 132 -5.96 5.04 0.56
CA GLN A 132 -5.64 3.63 0.77
C GLN A 132 -6.12 2.71 -0.36
N ILE A 133 -6.79 3.23 -1.39
CA ILE A 133 -7.20 2.44 -2.55
C ILE A 133 -5.97 1.77 -3.17
N PRO A 134 -5.98 0.42 -3.31
CA PRO A 134 -4.80 -0.30 -3.76
C PRO A 134 -4.41 0.13 -5.19
N ALA A 135 -3.10 0.33 -5.38
CA ALA A 135 -2.54 0.71 -6.68
C ALA A 135 -1.50 -0.28 -7.20
N ARG A 136 -0.83 -0.99 -6.28
CA ARG A 136 0.32 -1.84 -6.61
C ARG A 136 -0.03 -3.32 -6.76
N ASP A 137 -1.20 -3.73 -6.27
CA ASP A 137 -1.69 -5.09 -6.43
C ASP A 137 -2.23 -5.23 -7.85
N PRO A 138 -1.70 -6.18 -8.67
CA PRO A 138 -2.06 -6.28 -10.08
C PRO A 138 -3.49 -6.76 -10.33
N GLU A 139 -4.10 -7.45 -9.38
CA GLU A 139 -5.48 -7.93 -9.47
C GLU A 139 -6.45 -6.97 -8.78
N ILE A 140 -6.20 -6.67 -7.51
CA ILE A 140 -7.12 -5.87 -6.68
C ILE A 140 -7.11 -4.39 -7.04
N GLY A 141 -5.95 -3.86 -7.42
CA GLY A 141 -5.81 -2.45 -7.79
C GLY A 141 -6.72 -2.04 -8.94
N PRO A 142 -6.60 -2.64 -10.12
CA PRO A 142 -7.48 -2.36 -11.26
C PRO A 142 -8.96 -2.66 -10.96
N LEU A 143 -9.24 -3.75 -10.21
CA LEU A 143 -10.59 -4.14 -9.84
C LEU A 143 -11.30 -3.02 -9.05
N ILE A 144 -10.70 -2.55 -7.94
CA ILE A 144 -11.31 -1.51 -7.10
C ILE A 144 -11.34 -0.15 -7.82
N ARG A 145 -10.29 0.21 -8.54
CA ARG A 145 -10.25 1.48 -9.29
C ARG A 145 -11.30 1.54 -10.38
N SER A 146 -11.62 0.42 -11.03
CA SER A 146 -12.65 0.34 -12.08
C SER A 146 -14.09 0.52 -11.56
N LEU A 147 -14.29 0.60 -10.24
CA LEU A 147 -15.60 0.93 -9.64
C LEU A 147 -15.89 2.44 -9.66
N PHE A 148 -14.85 3.27 -9.82
CA PHE A 148 -14.98 4.70 -9.93
C PHE A 148 -15.03 5.10 -11.40
N LEU A 149 -16.10 5.75 -11.81
CA LEU A 149 -16.29 6.22 -13.17
C LEU A 149 -16.24 7.75 -13.20
N PRO A 150 -15.76 8.37 -14.30
CA PRO A 150 -16.00 9.78 -14.54
C PRO A 150 -17.48 10.02 -14.79
N GLU A 151 -17.91 11.27 -14.81
CA GLU A 151 -19.25 11.62 -15.27
C GLU A 151 -19.39 11.34 -16.76
N GLU A 152 -20.65 11.28 -17.24
CA GLU A 152 -20.92 11.07 -18.65
C GLU A 152 -20.32 12.22 -19.47
N GLY A 153 -19.53 11.87 -20.47
CA GLY A 153 -18.80 12.83 -21.30
C GLY A 153 -17.45 13.29 -20.72
N GLU A 154 -17.11 12.91 -19.48
CA GLU A 154 -15.86 13.28 -18.82
C GLU A 154 -14.82 12.15 -18.90
N GLN A 155 -13.57 12.47 -18.59
CA GLN A 155 -12.46 11.51 -18.55
C GLN A 155 -11.61 11.71 -17.29
N TRP A 156 -11.03 10.62 -16.79
CA TRP A 156 -10.02 10.67 -15.75
C TRP A 156 -8.64 11.01 -16.32
N ALA A 157 -7.98 11.98 -15.73
CA ALA A 157 -6.55 12.21 -15.92
C ALA A 157 -5.79 11.83 -14.65
N SER A 158 -4.71 11.08 -14.79
CA SER A 158 -3.78 10.79 -13.69
C SER A 158 -2.49 11.55 -13.95
N ILE A 159 -2.22 12.55 -13.12
CA ILE A 159 -1.04 13.41 -13.22
C ILE A 159 -0.27 13.32 -11.91
N ASP A 160 0.99 12.91 -11.97
CA ASP A 160 1.86 12.78 -10.81
C ASP A 160 3.24 13.38 -11.10
N TYR A 161 3.80 14.09 -10.13
CA TYR A 161 5.14 14.63 -10.25
C TYR A 161 6.18 13.53 -10.10
N SER A 162 7.02 13.36 -11.12
CA SER A 162 8.14 12.44 -11.03
C SER A 162 9.15 12.89 -9.97
N GLN A 163 9.33 12.08 -8.92
CA GLN A 163 10.34 12.28 -7.89
C GLN A 163 10.27 13.66 -7.21
N GLN A 164 9.07 14.14 -6.88
CA GLN A 164 8.86 15.47 -6.31
C GLN A 164 9.73 15.71 -5.06
N GLU A 165 9.73 14.80 -4.10
CA GLU A 165 10.46 14.95 -2.84
C GLU A 165 11.98 15.01 -3.03
N PRO A 166 12.62 14.09 -3.78
CA PRO A 166 14.05 14.19 -4.08
C PRO A 166 14.43 15.48 -4.80
N ARG A 167 13.62 15.95 -5.75
CA ARG A 167 13.89 17.23 -6.46
C ARG A 167 13.86 18.42 -5.53
N ILE A 168 12.86 18.48 -4.65
CA ILE A 168 12.75 19.54 -3.64
C ILE A 168 13.92 19.48 -2.66
N LEU A 169 14.31 18.28 -2.21
CA LEU A 169 15.46 18.09 -1.33
C LEU A 169 16.75 18.64 -1.96
N VAL A 170 17.04 18.24 -3.19
CA VAL A 170 18.23 18.70 -3.92
C VAL A 170 18.20 20.23 -4.13
N HIS A 171 17.03 20.76 -4.49
CA HIS A 171 16.85 22.21 -4.67
C HIS A 171 17.16 22.99 -3.39
N TYR A 172 16.57 22.61 -2.26
CA TYR A 172 16.81 23.29 -0.99
C TYR A 172 18.22 23.10 -0.48
N ALA A 173 18.83 21.93 -0.64
CA ALA A 173 20.22 21.71 -0.28
C ALA A 173 21.17 22.63 -1.08
N HIS A 174 20.91 22.79 -2.40
CA HIS A 174 21.68 23.69 -3.26
C HIS A 174 21.52 25.15 -2.85
N VAL A 175 20.29 25.63 -2.66
CA VAL A 175 20.01 27.03 -2.26
C VAL A 175 20.61 27.32 -0.88
N TYR A 176 20.45 26.41 0.10
CA TYR A 176 21.01 26.55 1.43
C TYR A 176 22.54 26.59 1.40
N GLY A 177 23.18 25.66 0.70
CA GLY A 177 24.66 25.65 0.54
C GLY A 177 25.17 26.96 -0.03
N LYS A 178 24.56 27.46 -1.11
CA LYS A 178 24.92 28.75 -1.70
C LYS A 178 24.73 29.93 -0.75
N SER A 179 23.61 30.00 -0.05
CA SER A 179 23.31 31.11 0.87
C SER A 179 24.26 31.17 2.07
N ARG A 180 24.86 30.04 2.43
CA ARG A 180 25.79 29.91 3.56
C ARG A 180 27.26 29.81 3.14
N GLY A 181 27.56 29.78 1.85
CA GLY A 181 28.93 29.54 1.35
C GLY A 181 29.47 28.15 1.70
N ILE A 182 28.58 27.16 1.88
CA ILE A 182 28.93 25.79 2.24
C ILE A 182 28.80 24.90 1.00
N ALA A 183 29.89 24.22 0.63
CA ALA A 183 29.86 23.19 -0.39
C ALA A 183 29.31 21.90 0.22
N LEU A 184 28.04 21.56 -0.07
CA LEU A 184 27.43 20.29 0.31
C LEU A 184 27.82 19.21 -0.71
N ARG A 185 28.50 18.17 -0.23
CA ARG A 185 29.00 17.06 -1.07
C ARG A 185 27.87 16.40 -1.87
N GLY A 186 28.06 16.22 -3.17
CA GLY A 186 27.14 15.54 -4.07
C GLY A 186 25.98 16.41 -4.58
N VAL A 187 25.70 17.57 -3.99
CA VAL A 187 24.54 18.39 -4.37
C VAL A 187 24.65 18.93 -5.80
N GLU A 188 25.82 19.44 -6.18
CA GLU A 188 26.03 19.98 -7.54
C GLU A 188 25.94 18.89 -8.61
N GLU A 189 26.40 17.67 -8.30
CA GLU A 189 26.24 16.51 -9.19
C GLU A 189 24.76 16.18 -9.42
N PHE A 190 23.95 16.17 -8.37
CA PHE A 190 22.51 15.97 -8.48
C PHE A 190 21.82 17.09 -9.27
N VAL A 191 22.16 18.35 -9.01
CA VAL A 191 21.62 19.49 -9.76
C VAL A 191 21.94 19.37 -11.24
N THR A 192 23.21 19.05 -11.55
CA THR A 192 23.66 18.88 -12.93
C THR A 192 22.98 17.70 -13.60
N SER A 193 22.86 16.57 -12.92
CA SER A 193 22.19 15.37 -13.45
C SER A 193 20.73 15.65 -13.75
N TYR A 194 19.98 16.32 -12.88
CA TYR A 194 18.58 16.68 -13.14
C TYR A 194 18.41 17.70 -14.27
N ARG A 195 19.40 18.59 -14.49
CA ARG A 195 19.38 19.54 -15.62
C ARG A 195 19.64 18.85 -16.95
N ASN A 196 20.54 17.86 -16.96
CA ASN A 196 20.93 17.14 -18.16
C ASN A 196 19.90 16.08 -18.54
N ASP A 197 19.33 15.38 -17.55
CA ASP A 197 18.29 14.38 -17.71
C ASP A 197 17.16 14.58 -16.70
N PRO A 198 16.04 15.21 -17.13
CA PRO A 198 14.85 15.36 -16.27
C PRO A 198 14.24 14.04 -15.79
N ASN A 199 14.53 12.91 -16.44
CA ASN A 199 14.03 11.58 -16.08
C ASN A 199 15.03 10.78 -15.23
N MET A 200 16.16 11.35 -14.86
CA MET A 200 17.16 10.73 -14.01
C MET A 200 16.52 10.16 -12.74
N ASP A 201 16.85 8.91 -12.40
CA ASP A 201 16.35 8.24 -11.19
C ASP A 201 17.26 8.51 -9.99
N PHE A 202 16.80 9.37 -9.07
CA PHE A 202 17.51 9.73 -7.84
C PHE A 202 17.96 8.50 -7.02
N HIS A 203 17.10 7.49 -6.93
CA HIS A 203 17.43 6.29 -6.14
C HIS A 203 18.50 5.43 -6.81
N THR A 204 18.53 5.40 -8.12
CA THR A 204 19.61 4.72 -8.88
C THR A 204 20.92 5.45 -8.69
N MET A 205 20.93 6.77 -8.81
CA MET A 205 22.15 7.57 -8.60
C MET A 205 22.72 7.40 -7.16
N VAL A 206 21.85 7.42 -6.14
CA VAL A 206 22.26 7.15 -4.76
C VAL A 206 22.78 5.70 -4.60
N ALA A 207 22.16 4.74 -5.25
CA ALA A 207 22.58 3.35 -5.23
C ALA A 207 24.00 3.17 -5.79
N GLU A 208 24.29 3.80 -6.92
CA GLU A 208 25.62 3.82 -7.56
C GLU A 208 26.65 4.52 -6.70
N MET A 209 26.32 5.69 -6.13
CA MET A 209 27.23 6.43 -5.25
C MET A 209 27.59 5.69 -3.96
N ALA A 210 26.67 4.89 -3.44
CA ALA A 210 26.82 4.16 -2.18
C ALA A 210 27.19 2.68 -2.36
N ASP A 211 27.27 2.20 -3.59
CA ASP A 211 27.50 0.79 -3.95
C ASP A 211 26.49 -0.18 -3.26
N ILE A 212 25.21 0.17 -3.34
CA ILE A 212 24.10 -0.61 -2.75
C ILE A 212 23.01 -0.89 -3.79
N PRO A 213 22.20 -1.95 -3.60
CA PRO A 213 21.04 -2.18 -4.46
C PRO A 213 20.04 -1.00 -4.43
N ARG A 214 19.47 -0.63 -5.59
CA ARG A 214 18.47 0.44 -5.74
C ARG A 214 17.30 0.34 -4.73
N LYS A 215 16.86 -0.87 -4.41
CA LYS A 215 15.79 -1.10 -3.42
C LYS A 215 16.20 -0.62 -2.02
N GLN A 216 17.46 -0.84 -1.64
CA GLN A 216 18.00 -0.36 -0.36
C GLN A 216 18.15 1.16 -0.38
N ALA A 217 18.72 1.73 -1.44
CA ALA A 217 18.81 3.18 -1.61
C ALA A 217 17.44 3.86 -1.48
N LYS A 218 16.40 3.29 -2.12
CA LYS A 218 15.04 3.78 -2.00
C LYS A 218 14.52 3.75 -0.56
N THR A 219 14.81 2.69 0.20
CA THR A 219 14.39 2.58 1.60
C THR A 219 15.10 3.61 2.47
N ILE A 220 16.40 3.82 2.28
CA ILE A 220 17.19 4.80 3.02
C ILE A 220 16.72 6.24 2.73
N ASN A 221 16.40 6.52 1.47
CA ASN A 221 16.00 7.88 1.06
C ASN A 221 14.58 8.27 1.47
N LEU A 222 13.70 7.30 1.71
CA LEU A 222 12.27 7.53 2.00
C LEU A 222 11.88 7.14 3.44
N GLY A 223 12.76 6.46 4.14
CA GLY A 223 12.54 5.97 5.51
C GLY A 223 13.02 6.85 6.55
#